data_e6651dff671b8b6aefb3a7cedee3f3d5
#
_entry.id   e6651dff671b8b6aefb3a7cedee3f3d5
#
_cell.length_a   1.000
_cell.length_b   1.000
_cell.length_c   1.000
_cell.angle_alpha   90.00
_cell.angle_beta   90.00
_cell.angle_gamma   90.00
#
_symmetry.space_group_name_H-M   'P 1'
#
loop_
_entity.id
_entity.type
_entity.pdbx_description
1 polymer ?
#
loop_
_entity_poly.entity_id
_entity_poly.type
_entity_poly.pdbx_seq_one_letter_code
_entity_poly.pdbx_strand_id
1 'polypeptide(L)'
;MKNSSPKNARKTRLSRDVRLNIATNCALGLLIFSIGVVCLFPVNGSEAVDAGGESNVYRCAPTETDGVSLMFNVYWGTEEVYRILDILDEHDAKATFFLGGSWADDNVACVKEILSRGHELGNHGYFHKDHAALSEEENLQEISVCNQFIRLMTGAEITLFAPPSGSYGKAALEACAALNMKTILWSRDTIDWRDKDASLVYTRATKDIKGGEFVLMHPMEATADALGDILTYYEIHSLRAVTVSENLQNGG
;
A
#
# COMPACT_ATOMS: atom_id res chain seq x y z
N MET A 1 -34.68 -73.32 -15.94
CA MET A 1 -33.96 -72.51 -14.93
C MET A 1 -32.92 -71.71 -15.63
N LYS A 2 -33.18 -70.39 -15.84
CA LYS A 2 -32.23 -69.46 -16.48
C LYS A 2 -31.60 -68.58 -15.40
N ASN A 3 -30.28 -68.78 -15.15
CA ASN A 3 -29.48 -67.97 -14.27
C ASN A 3 -29.15 -66.65 -14.97
N SER A 4 -29.61 -65.55 -14.43
CA SER A 4 -29.23 -64.19 -14.86
C SER A 4 -28.10 -63.69 -13.96
N SER A 5 -26.92 -63.52 -14.55
CA SER A 5 -25.73 -62.91 -13.94
C SER A 5 -25.89 -61.37 -13.78
N PRO A 6 -25.46 -60.74 -12.69
CA PRO A 6 -25.60 -59.32 -12.50
C PRO A 6 -24.60 -58.51 -13.36
N LYS A 7 -25.10 -57.51 -14.05
CA LYS A 7 -24.28 -56.55 -14.84
C LYS A 7 -23.38 -55.71 -13.92
N ASN A 8 -22.07 -55.89 -14.06
CA ASN A 8 -21.05 -55.05 -13.44
C ASN A 8 -21.13 -53.62 -13.97
N ALA A 9 -21.56 -52.68 -13.17
CA ALA A 9 -21.51 -51.26 -13.49
C ALA A 9 -20.03 -50.76 -13.45
N ARG A 10 -19.47 -50.53 -14.61
CA ARG A 10 -18.13 -49.94 -14.78
C ARG A 10 -18.16 -48.51 -14.23
N LYS A 11 -17.58 -48.27 -13.04
CA LYS A 11 -17.29 -46.92 -12.55
C LYS A 11 -16.25 -46.25 -13.46
N THR A 12 -16.66 -45.35 -14.33
CA THR A 12 -15.78 -44.54 -15.13
C THR A 12 -14.99 -43.57 -14.25
N ARG A 13 -13.69 -43.83 -14.13
CA ARG A 13 -12.77 -42.87 -13.46
C ARG A 13 -12.55 -41.66 -14.38
N LEU A 14 -12.95 -40.48 -13.93
CA LEU A 14 -12.63 -39.21 -14.59
C LEU A 14 -11.11 -39.04 -14.76
N SER A 15 -10.69 -38.51 -15.91
CA SER A 15 -9.26 -38.21 -16.16
C SER A 15 -8.70 -37.24 -15.14
N ARG A 16 -7.38 -37.23 -14.96
CA ARG A 16 -6.69 -36.35 -14.02
C ARG A 16 -6.97 -34.87 -14.31
N ASP A 17 -7.02 -34.51 -15.58
CA ASP A 17 -7.25 -33.13 -16.04
C ASP A 17 -8.68 -32.64 -15.74
N VAL A 18 -9.69 -33.53 -15.93
CA VAL A 18 -11.09 -33.23 -15.60
C VAL A 18 -11.27 -33.04 -14.08
N ARG A 19 -10.56 -33.82 -13.25
CA ARG A 19 -10.61 -33.66 -11.78
C ARG A 19 -9.94 -32.38 -11.34
N LEU A 20 -8.82 -32.00 -11.97
CA LEU A 20 -8.11 -30.75 -11.67
C LEU A 20 -8.98 -29.55 -12.04
N ASN A 21 -9.58 -29.53 -13.23
CA ASN A 21 -10.48 -28.47 -13.65
C ASN A 21 -11.73 -28.33 -12.77
N ILE A 22 -12.32 -29.44 -12.32
CA ILE A 22 -13.44 -29.43 -11.39
C ILE A 22 -12.99 -28.84 -10.03
N ALA A 23 -11.84 -29.25 -9.51
CA ALA A 23 -11.30 -28.75 -8.25
C ALA A 23 -11.00 -27.23 -8.31
N THR A 24 -10.41 -26.76 -9.42
CA THR A 24 -10.11 -25.34 -9.64
C THR A 24 -11.40 -24.52 -9.74
N ASN A 25 -12.40 -24.98 -10.49
CA ASN A 25 -13.68 -24.28 -10.63
C ASN A 25 -14.48 -24.28 -9.32
N CYS A 26 -14.42 -25.36 -8.52
CA CYS A 26 -15.02 -25.39 -7.18
C CYS A 26 -14.33 -24.43 -6.22
N ALA A 27 -13.00 -24.33 -6.25
CA ALA A 27 -12.24 -23.38 -5.44
C ALA A 27 -12.56 -21.93 -5.82
N LEU A 28 -12.66 -21.65 -7.12
CA LEU A 28 -13.06 -20.33 -7.62
C LEU A 28 -14.49 -19.97 -7.22
N GLY A 29 -15.42 -20.92 -7.33
CA GLY A 29 -16.80 -20.76 -6.90
C GLY A 29 -16.95 -20.51 -5.38
N LEU A 30 -16.16 -21.18 -4.54
CA LEU A 30 -16.11 -20.96 -3.10
C LEU A 30 -15.51 -19.58 -2.76
N LEU A 31 -14.50 -19.13 -3.51
CA LEU A 31 -13.92 -17.80 -3.34
C LEU A 31 -14.95 -16.70 -3.67
N ILE A 32 -15.64 -16.81 -4.80
CA ILE A 32 -16.71 -15.87 -5.19
C ILE A 32 -17.86 -15.89 -4.18
N PHE A 33 -18.24 -17.06 -3.66
CA PHE A 33 -19.30 -17.19 -2.66
C PHE A 33 -18.88 -16.56 -1.32
N SER A 34 -17.62 -16.75 -0.88
CA SER A 34 -17.11 -16.13 0.34
C SER A 34 -17.04 -14.59 0.25
N ILE A 35 -16.68 -14.05 -0.91
CA ILE A 35 -16.73 -12.60 -1.17
C ILE A 35 -18.19 -12.10 -1.12
N GLY A 36 -19.13 -12.82 -1.74
CA GLY A 36 -20.57 -12.47 -1.70
C GLY A 36 -21.17 -12.53 -0.29
N VAL A 37 -20.72 -13.45 0.57
CA VAL A 37 -21.19 -13.57 1.96
C VAL A 37 -20.67 -12.42 2.82
N VAL A 38 -19.42 -11.98 2.63
CA VAL A 38 -18.85 -10.81 3.36
C VAL A 38 -19.61 -9.53 3.03
N CYS A 39 -20.11 -9.38 1.80
CA CYS A 39 -20.92 -8.24 1.40
C CYS A 39 -22.38 -8.26 1.95
N LEU A 40 -22.84 -9.39 2.52
CA LEU A 40 -24.21 -9.53 3.03
C LEU A 40 -24.35 -9.35 4.56
N PHE A 41 -23.24 -9.24 5.29
CA PHE A 41 -23.28 -8.91 6.72
C PHE A 41 -23.14 -7.40 6.89
N PRO A 42 -24.20 -6.69 7.34
CA PRO A 42 -24.03 -5.30 7.73
C PRO A 42 -23.10 -5.26 8.94
N VAL A 43 -21.94 -4.60 8.78
CA VAL A 43 -21.12 -4.19 9.92
C VAL A 43 -21.94 -3.15 10.70
N ASN A 44 -22.66 -3.59 11.73
CA ASN A 44 -23.35 -2.70 12.66
C ASN A 44 -22.29 -2.00 13.51
N GLY A 45 -22.06 -0.75 13.21
CA GLY A 45 -21.15 0.11 13.95
C GLY A 45 -20.92 1.43 13.22
N SER A 46 -21.98 2.04 12.62
CA SER A 46 -21.88 3.39 12.11
C SER A 46 -22.43 4.36 13.17
N GLU A 47 -21.57 4.91 14.00
CA GLU A 47 -21.78 6.30 14.36
C GLU A 47 -21.67 7.08 13.03
N ALA A 48 -22.69 7.83 12.69
CA ALA A 48 -22.73 8.67 11.51
C ALA A 48 -21.57 9.67 11.59
N VAL A 49 -20.50 9.42 10.83
CA VAL A 49 -19.45 10.41 10.62
C VAL A 49 -20.08 11.49 9.75
N ASP A 50 -20.19 12.67 10.34
CA ASP A 50 -20.61 13.89 9.65
C ASP A 50 -19.84 14.03 8.33
N ALA A 51 -20.55 14.12 7.21
CA ALA A 51 -20.01 14.22 5.86
C ALA A 51 -19.45 15.63 5.57
N GLY A 52 -18.68 16.19 6.51
CA GLY A 52 -17.92 17.44 6.39
C GLY A 52 -16.52 17.18 5.89
N GLY A 53 -16.26 17.49 4.65
CA GLY A 53 -15.07 17.24 3.84
C GLY A 53 -13.70 17.31 4.53
N GLU A 54 -12.74 16.61 3.97
CA GLU A 54 -11.27 16.62 4.23
C GLU A 54 -10.78 16.18 5.63
N SER A 55 -11.64 15.80 6.59
CA SER A 55 -11.20 15.46 7.95
C SER A 55 -10.23 14.27 8.06
N ASN A 56 -10.03 13.50 7.00
CA ASN A 56 -9.18 12.30 6.98
C ASN A 56 -8.06 12.36 5.92
N VAL A 57 -7.68 13.57 5.49
CA VAL A 57 -6.58 13.80 4.53
C VAL A 57 -5.43 14.49 5.26
N TYR A 58 -4.27 13.86 5.28
CA TYR A 58 -3.09 14.33 5.97
C TYR A 58 -1.98 14.66 4.95
N ARG A 59 -1.39 15.84 5.07
CA ARG A 59 -0.24 16.29 4.24
C ARG A 59 1.02 16.48 5.07
N CYS A 60 0.87 16.54 6.38
CA CYS A 60 1.91 16.66 7.39
C CYS A 60 1.33 16.15 8.71
N ALA A 61 2.16 16.01 9.74
CA ALA A 61 1.69 15.77 11.10
C ALA A 61 0.86 16.97 11.62
N PRO A 62 -0.14 16.72 12.47
CA PRO A 62 -1.05 17.76 12.94
C PRO A 62 -0.40 18.76 13.93
N THR A 63 0.72 18.41 14.52
CA THR A 63 1.45 19.25 15.47
C THR A 63 2.96 19.21 15.21
N GLU A 64 3.71 20.10 15.88
CA GLU A 64 5.17 20.12 15.79
C GLU A 64 5.77 18.85 16.41
N THR A 65 6.67 18.22 15.68
CA THR A 65 7.42 17.01 16.05
C THR A 65 8.85 17.15 15.49
N ASP A 66 9.78 16.31 15.94
CA ASP A 66 11.10 16.18 15.33
C ASP A 66 11.12 15.19 14.15
N GLY A 67 10.03 14.48 13.92
CA GLY A 67 9.90 13.49 12.85
C GLY A 67 9.67 14.12 11.47
N VAL A 68 10.35 13.61 10.45
CA VAL A 68 10.06 13.84 9.03
C VAL A 68 9.71 12.49 8.41
N SER A 69 8.59 12.40 7.70
CA SER A 69 8.18 11.14 7.09
C SER A 69 8.58 11.09 5.63
N LEU A 70 9.51 10.19 5.29
CA LEU A 70 9.82 9.85 3.92
C LEU A 70 8.76 8.87 3.40
N MET A 71 8.03 9.28 2.34
CA MET A 71 6.99 8.50 1.68
C MET A 71 7.52 8.02 0.33
N PHE A 72 7.70 6.72 0.17
CA PHE A 72 8.08 6.13 -1.10
C PHE A 72 6.84 5.55 -1.80
N ASN A 73 6.40 6.17 -2.91
CA ASN A 73 5.37 5.59 -3.76
C ASN A 73 6.03 4.58 -4.72
N VAL A 74 5.64 3.30 -4.59
CA VAL A 74 6.32 2.19 -5.24
C VAL A 74 5.40 1.49 -6.23
N TYR A 75 5.68 1.65 -7.52
CA TYR A 75 5.03 0.96 -8.62
C TYR A 75 6.04 0.43 -9.66
N TRP A 76 7.32 0.65 -9.41
CA TRP A 76 8.51 0.19 -10.16
C TRP A 76 9.76 0.30 -9.29
N GLY A 77 10.95 0.03 -9.85
CA GLY A 77 12.23 0.35 -9.21
C GLY A 77 12.63 -0.60 -8.09
N THR A 78 12.43 -1.91 -8.28
CA THR A 78 12.73 -2.92 -7.25
C THR A 78 14.19 -2.89 -6.78
N GLU A 79 15.16 -2.68 -7.68
CA GLU A 79 16.58 -2.58 -7.34
C GLU A 79 16.85 -1.36 -6.46
N GLU A 80 16.24 -0.22 -6.80
CA GLU A 80 16.36 1.01 -6.03
C GLU A 80 15.69 0.89 -4.66
N VAL A 81 14.60 0.11 -4.53
CA VAL A 81 14.01 -0.17 -3.22
C VAL A 81 15.03 -0.84 -2.29
N TYR A 82 15.72 -1.88 -2.74
CA TYR A 82 16.76 -2.53 -1.93
C TYR A 82 17.89 -1.57 -1.55
N ARG A 83 18.33 -0.76 -2.49
CA ARG A 83 19.37 0.25 -2.25
C ARG A 83 18.92 1.32 -1.24
N ILE A 84 17.66 1.78 -1.34
CA ILE A 84 17.06 2.70 -0.37
C ILE A 84 16.98 2.06 1.01
N LEU A 85 16.59 0.80 1.12
CA LEU A 85 16.52 0.08 2.39
C LEU A 85 17.90 -0.02 3.07
N ASP A 86 18.96 -0.29 2.31
CA ASP A 86 20.31 -0.36 2.84
C ASP A 86 20.76 1.00 3.40
N ILE A 87 20.47 2.11 2.69
CA ILE A 87 20.79 3.46 3.15
C ILE A 87 19.97 3.84 4.40
N LEU A 88 18.69 3.48 4.46
CA LEU A 88 17.86 3.72 5.64
C LEU A 88 18.38 2.97 6.88
N ASP A 89 18.84 1.74 6.70
CA ASP A 89 19.45 0.95 7.79
C ASP A 89 20.77 1.56 8.27
N GLU A 90 21.63 2.08 7.37
CA GLU A 90 22.88 2.75 7.73
C GLU A 90 22.67 3.97 8.62
N HIS A 91 21.50 4.64 8.52
CA HIS A 91 21.12 5.82 9.29
C HIS A 91 20.12 5.54 10.43
N ASP A 92 19.82 4.27 10.74
CA ASP A 92 18.76 3.87 11.70
C ASP A 92 17.43 4.59 11.44
N ALA A 93 17.14 4.89 10.18
CA ALA A 93 15.98 5.63 9.73
C ALA A 93 14.81 4.71 9.37
N LYS A 94 13.58 5.20 9.54
CA LYS A 94 12.38 4.48 9.13
C LYS A 94 11.58 5.32 8.14
N ALA A 95 10.88 4.64 7.24
CA ALA A 95 10.09 5.25 6.17
C ALA A 95 8.79 4.49 5.94
N THR A 96 7.87 5.08 5.17
CA THR A 96 6.62 4.45 4.74
C THR A 96 6.65 4.20 3.24
N PHE A 97 6.42 2.95 2.85
CA PHE A 97 6.37 2.52 1.45
C PHE A 97 4.92 2.28 1.05
N PHE A 98 4.39 3.13 0.18
CA PHE A 98 3.06 3.01 -0.40
C PHE A 98 3.13 2.15 -1.65
N LEU A 99 2.62 0.94 -1.57
CA LEU A 99 2.80 -0.10 -2.58
C LEU A 99 1.62 -0.16 -3.55
N GLY A 100 1.91 -0.13 -4.84
CA GLY A 100 0.96 -0.53 -5.88
C GLY A 100 0.79 -2.04 -5.88
N GLY A 101 -0.47 -2.52 -5.84
CA GLY A 101 -0.75 -3.95 -5.64
C GLY A 101 -0.18 -4.85 -6.73
N SER A 102 -0.25 -4.43 -8.00
CA SER A 102 0.30 -5.23 -9.11
C SER A 102 1.83 -5.33 -9.08
N TRP A 103 2.52 -4.26 -8.64
CA TRP A 103 3.96 -4.34 -8.42
C TRP A 103 4.30 -5.26 -7.23
N ALA A 104 3.53 -5.16 -6.15
CA ALA A 104 3.73 -5.98 -4.96
C ALA A 104 3.54 -7.48 -5.26
N ASP A 105 2.60 -7.84 -6.17
CA ASP A 105 2.36 -9.21 -6.62
C ASP A 105 3.58 -9.82 -7.31
N ASP A 106 4.24 -9.05 -8.15
CA ASP A 106 5.46 -9.48 -8.83
C ASP A 106 6.71 -9.45 -7.92
N ASN A 107 6.66 -8.75 -6.76
CA ASN A 107 7.82 -8.45 -5.90
C ASN A 107 7.63 -8.84 -4.43
N VAL A 108 6.97 -9.96 -4.15
CA VAL A 108 6.65 -10.45 -2.79
C VAL A 108 7.86 -10.48 -1.85
N ALA A 109 9.03 -10.88 -2.35
CA ALA A 109 10.25 -10.92 -1.55
C ALA A 109 10.68 -9.53 -1.09
N CYS A 110 10.60 -8.54 -1.97
CA CYS A 110 10.93 -7.15 -1.67
C CYS A 110 9.94 -6.55 -0.65
N VAL A 111 8.63 -6.82 -0.80
CA VAL A 111 7.61 -6.37 0.16
C VAL A 111 7.88 -6.92 1.57
N LYS A 112 8.24 -8.20 1.68
CA LYS A 112 8.60 -8.82 2.96
C LYS A 112 9.89 -8.24 3.55
N GLU A 113 10.86 -7.90 2.70
CA GLU A 113 12.10 -7.27 3.12
C GLU A 113 11.85 -5.88 3.71
N ILE A 114 11.03 -5.03 3.05
CA ILE A 114 10.62 -3.72 3.57
C ILE A 114 10.05 -3.86 4.99
N LEU A 115 9.12 -4.79 5.19
CA LEU A 115 8.48 -5.00 6.49
C LEU A 115 9.46 -5.56 7.53
N SER A 116 10.33 -6.52 7.14
CA SER A 116 11.28 -7.17 8.06
C SER A 116 12.34 -6.21 8.61
N ARG A 117 12.66 -5.14 7.84
CA ARG A 117 13.55 -4.05 8.27
C ARG A 117 12.82 -2.97 9.09
N GLY A 118 11.55 -3.20 9.45
CA GLY A 118 10.78 -2.32 10.35
C GLY A 118 10.21 -1.07 9.70
N HIS A 119 10.13 -1.02 8.37
CA HIS A 119 9.44 0.05 7.65
C HIS A 119 7.94 -0.19 7.60
N GLU A 120 7.19 0.90 7.41
CA GLU A 120 5.74 0.87 7.31
C GLU A 120 5.29 0.61 5.88
N LEU A 121 4.23 -0.20 5.73
CA LEU A 121 3.58 -0.43 4.46
C LEU A 121 2.29 0.39 4.36
N GLY A 122 2.10 1.05 3.23
CA GLY A 122 0.88 1.75 2.83
C GLY A 122 0.35 1.21 1.50
N ASN A 123 -0.85 1.65 1.15
CA ASN A 123 -1.57 1.29 -0.08
C ASN A 123 -1.44 2.41 -1.13
N HIS A 124 -1.13 2.05 -2.38
CA HIS A 124 -1.06 2.97 -3.52
C HIS A 124 -2.01 2.57 -4.66
N GLY A 125 -3.14 1.93 -4.32
CA GLY A 125 -4.05 1.33 -5.30
C GLY A 125 -3.49 0.02 -5.88
N TYR A 126 -4.38 -0.81 -6.47
CA TYR A 126 -3.89 -2.06 -7.05
C TYR A 126 -3.29 -1.85 -8.44
N PHE A 127 -3.99 -1.13 -9.33
CA PHE A 127 -3.58 -0.87 -10.71
C PHE A 127 -3.15 0.58 -10.97
N HIS A 128 -2.85 1.35 -9.94
CA HIS A 128 -2.40 2.74 -10.06
C HIS A 128 -3.37 3.62 -10.89
N LYS A 129 -4.67 3.47 -10.67
CA LYS A 129 -5.70 4.23 -11.36
C LYS A 129 -5.83 5.66 -10.86
N ASP A 130 -6.47 6.51 -11.65
CA ASP A 130 -6.87 7.86 -11.24
C ASP A 130 -8.12 7.78 -10.32
N HIS A 131 -7.90 7.85 -9.01
CA HIS A 131 -8.93 7.67 -7.99
C HIS A 131 -9.98 8.79 -7.96
N ALA A 132 -9.69 9.97 -8.52
CA ALA A 132 -10.68 11.03 -8.70
C ALA A 132 -11.71 10.72 -9.79
N ALA A 133 -11.32 9.88 -10.77
CA ALA A 133 -12.18 9.48 -11.89
C ALA A 133 -13.02 8.23 -11.61
N LEU A 134 -12.74 7.51 -10.51
CA LEU A 134 -13.43 6.27 -10.15
C LEU A 134 -14.70 6.55 -9.33
N SER A 135 -15.70 5.69 -9.48
CA SER A 135 -16.85 5.60 -8.57
C SER A 135 -16.39 5.12 -7.17
N GLU A 136 -17.26 5.25 -6.17
CA GLU A 136 -17.00 4.73 -4.82
C GLU A 136 -16.74 3.22 -4.82
N GLU A 137 -17.55 2.45 -5.55
CA GLU A 137 -17.38 0.99 -5.67
C GLU A 137 -16.04 0.61 -6.31
N GLU A 138 -15.62 1.30 -7.37
CA GLU A 138 -14.33 1.08 -8.02
C GLU A 138 -13.16 1.47 -7.10
N ASN A 139 -13.29 2.57 -6.34
CA ASN A 139 -12.33 2.97 -5.32
C ASN A 139 -12.21 1.92 -4.22
N LEU A 140 -13.35 1.46 -3.68
CA LEU A 140 -13.39 0.38 -2.69
C LEU A 140 -12.69 -0.87 -3.20
N GLN A 141 -12.93 -1.26 -4.45
CA GLN A 141 -12.30 -2.43 -5.06
C GLN A 141 -10.78 -2.26 -5.18
N GLU A 142 -10.31 -1.16 -5.78
CA GLU A 142 -8.88 -0.88 -5.98
C GLU A 142 -8.11 -0.89 -4.66
N ILE A 143 -8.64 -0.24 -3.63
CA ILE A 143 -8.00 -0.12 -2.33
C ILE A 143 -8.08 -1.43 -1.55
N SER A 144 -9.26 -2.07 -1.48
CA SER A 144 -9.44 -3.30 -0.69
C SER A 144 -8.68 -4.48 -1.25
N VAL A 145 -8.61 -4.64 -2.59
CA VAL A 145 -7.84 -5.73 -3.22
C VAL A 145 -6.35 -5.57 -2.91
N CYS A 146 -5.81 -4.35 -2.99
CA CYS A 146 -4.43 -4.07 -2.62
C CYS A 146 -4.15 -4.40 -1.15
N ASN A 147 -5.02 -3.96 -0.22
CA ASN A 147 -4.89 -4.25 1.21
C ASN A 147 -4.93 -5.77 1.49
N GLN A 148 -5.91 -6.47 0.91
CA GLN A 148 -6.04 -7.92 1.09
C GLN A 148 -4.80 -8.66 0.59
N PHE A 149 -4.27 -8.26 -0.55
CA PHE A 149 -3.09 -8.87 -1.12
C PHE A 149 -1.85 -8.68 -0.22
N ILE A 150 -1.57 -7.44 0.20
CA ILE A 150 -0.44 -7.14 1.11
C ILE A 150 -0.60 -7.90 2.43
N ARG A 151 -1.81 -7.90 3.01
CA ARG A 151 -2.11 -8.62 4.25
C ARG A 151 -1.89 -10.14 4.11
N LEU A 152 -2.34 -10.74 3.03
CA LEU A 152 -2.15 -12.18 2.78
C LEU A 152 -0.67 -12.57 2.68
N MET A 153 0.16 -11.69 2.11
CA MET A 153 1.59 -11.94 1.96
C MET A 153 2.41 -11.72 3.22
N THR A 154 2.01 -10.73 4.03
CA THR A 154 2.85 -10.20 5.11
C THR A 154 2.23 -10.35 6.50
N GLY A 155 0.92 -10.50 6.61
CA GLY A 155 0.16 -10.39 7.85
C GLY A 155 -0.03 -8.97 8.36
N ALA A 156 0.52 -7.94 7.68
CA ALA A 156 0.41 -6.55 8.09
C ALA A 156 -0.98 -5.98 7.80
N GLU A 157 -1.51 -5.18 8.73
CA GLU A 157 -2.71 -4.37 8.51
C GLU A 157 -2.31 -3.05 7.88
N ILE A 158 -2.99 -2.68 6.79
CA ILE A 158 -2.72 -1.45 6.05
C ILE A 158 -3.82 -0.43 6.34
N THR A 159 -3.44 0.68 6.94
CA THR A 159 -4.36 1.75 7.37
C THR A 159 -4.13 3.09 6.67
N LEU A 160 -3.07 3.17 5.84
CA LEU A 160 -2.69 4.38 5.10
C LEU A 160 -2.87 4.16 3.60
N PHE A 161 -3.48 5.13 2.93
CA PHE A 161 -3.67 5.16 1.49
C PHE A 161 -3.08 6.44 0.91
N ALA A 162 -2.11 6.33 0.01
CA ALA A 162 -1.64 7.44 -0.81
C ALA A 162 -2.22 7.27 -2.22
N PRO A 163 -3.11 8.16 -2.68
CA PRO A 163 -3.69 8.03 -4.01
C PRO A 163 -2.63 8.25 -5.10
N PRO A 164 -2.63 7.43 -6.17
CA PRO A 164 -1.80 7.65 -7.34
C PRO A 164 -1.86 9.09 -7.84
N SER A 165 -0.69 9.67 -8.10
CA SER A 165 -0.54 11.07 -8.52
C SER A 165 -1.16 12.12 -7.58
N GLY A 166 -1.47 11.75 -6.35
CA GLY A 166 -2.20 12.60 -5.40
C GLY A 166 -3.66 12.87 -5.83
N SER A 167 -4.19 12.09 -6.77
CA SER A 167 -5.51 12.30 -7.34
C SER A 167 -6.59 11.59 -6.54
N TYR A 168 -7.50 12.35 -5.94
CA TYR A 168 -8.63 11.83 -5.17
C TYR A 168 -9.86 12.74 -5.31
N GLY A 169 -11.03 12.20 -5.01
CA GLY A 169 -12.29 12.91 -4.95
C GLY A 169 -13.13 12.40 -3.79
N LYS A 170 -14.35 12.89 -3.67
CA LYS A 170 -15.29 12.48 -2.61
C LYS A 170 -15.45 10.95 -2.55
N ALA A 171 -15.63 10.30 -3.70
CA ALA A 171 -15.79 8.84 -3.79
C ALA A 171 -14.58 8.08 -3.22
N ALA A 172 -13.34 8.55 -3.45
CA ALA A 172 -12.14 7.96 -2.88
C ALA A 172 -12.07 8.12 -1.35
N LEU A 173 -12.48 9.29 -0.84
CA LEU A 173 -12.51 9.56 0.60
C LEU A 173 -13.58 8.72 1.31
N GLU A 174 -14.75 8.53 0.71
CA GLU A 174 -15.82 7.67 1.21
C GLU A 174 -15.35 6.20 1.27
N ALA A 175 -14.67 5.72 0.22
CA ALA A 175 -14.05 4.40 0.21
C ALA A 175 -12.98 4.22 1.30
N CYS A 176 -12.10 5.21 1.50
CA CYS A 176 -11.11 5.18 2.57
C CYS A 176 -11.77 5.16 3.96
N ALA A 177 -12.82 5.96 4.17
CA ALA A 177 -13.56 5.97 5.43
C ALA A 177 -14.22 4.62 5.71
N ALA A 178 -14.86 4.00 4.71
CA ALA A 178 -15.47 2.68 4.83
C ALA A 178 -14.45 1.58 5.17
N LEU A 179 -13.20 1.76 4.76
CA LEU A 179 -12.07 0.84 5.04
C LEU A 179 -11.28 1.22 6.30
N ASN A 180 -11.70 2.24 7.06
CA ASN A 180 -10.98 2.80 8.21
C ASN A 180 -9.53 3.21 7.86
N MET A 181 -9.32 3.77 6.67
CA MET A 181 -8.01 4.22 6.20
C MET A 181 -7.89 5.74 6.21
N LYS A 182 -6.68 6.21 6.45
CA LYS A 182 -6.30 7.62 6.31
C LYS A 182 -5.77 7.86 4.90
N THR A 183 -6.20 8.97 4.28
CA THR A 183 -5.65 9.42 3.00
C THR A 183 -4.42 10.27 3.26
N ILE A 184 -3.27 9.85 2.71
CA ILE A 184 -1.97 10.48 2.93
C ILE A 184 -1.52 11.14 1.62
N LEU A 185 -1.20 12.40 1.73
CA LEU A 185 -0.55 13.20 0.70
C LEU A 185 0.80 13.70 1.25
N TRP A 186 1.38 14.70 0.64
CA TRP A 186 2.70 15.25 1.01
C TRP A 186 2.65 16.76 1.15
N SER A 187 3.52 17.29 1.97
CA SER A 187 3.81 18.73 2.05
C SER A 187 4.99 19.12 1.14
N ARG A 188 5.85 18.14 0.80
CA ARG A 188 7.00 18.32 -0.09
C ARG A 188 7.03 17.24 -1.16
N ASP A 189 7.25 17.68 -2.41
CA ASP A 189 7.45 16.81 -3.56
C ASP A 189 8.89 16.96 -4.07
N THR A 190 9.64 15.88 -4.09
CA THR A 190 11.00 15.88 -4.64
C THR A 190 11.02 15.94 -6.17
N ILE A 191 9.93 15.58 -6.81
CA ILE A 191 9.77 15.52 -8.28
C ILE A 191 10.89 14.69 -8.93
N ASP A 192 11.38 13.69 -8.21
CA ASP A 192 12.46 12.79 -8.59
C ASP A 192 12.16 12.00 -9.86
N TRP A 193 10.90 11.56 -10.01
CA TRP A 193 10.39 10.81 -11.16
C TRP A 193 10.54 11.56 -12.49
N ARG A 194 10.49 12.92 -12.45
CA ARG A 194 10.57 13.77 -13.63
C ARG A 194 11.99 14.24 -13.89
N ASP A 195 12.64 14.82 -12.87
CA ASP A 195 13.87 15.57 -13.05
C ASP A 195 15.12 14.67 -12.99
N LYS A 196 15.06 13.53 -12.29
CA LYS A 196 16.13 12.52 -12.20
C LYS A 196 17.50 13.11 -11.85
N ASP A 197 17.52 14.07 -10.96
CA ASP A 197 18.70 14.84 -10.52
C ASP A 197 18.81 14.76 -8.99
N ALA A 198 19.83 14.09 -8.48
CA ALA A 198 20.06 13.90 -7.05
C ALA A 198 20.21 15.22 -6.29
N SER A 199 20.83 16.25 -6.90
CA SER A 199 20.99 17.55 -6.28
C SER A 199 19.66 18.29 -6.11
N LEU A 200 18.74 18.13 -7.06
CA LEU A 200 17.39 18.68 -6.95
C LEU A 200 16.57 17.92 -5.92
N VAL A 201 16.69 16.58 -5.85
CA VAL A 201 16.05 15.74 -4.84
C VAL A 201 16.50 16.18 -3.45
N TYR A 202 17.82 16.26 -3.22
CA TYR A 202 18.40 16.76 -1.96
C TYR A 202 17.86 18.14 -1.60
N THR A 203 17.93 19.10 -2.52
CA THR A 203 17.51 20.49 -2.25
C THR A 203 16.03 20.56 -1.86
N ARG A 204 15.15 19.81 -2.55
CA ARG A 204 13.72 19.82 -2.28
C ARG A 204 13.36 19.14 -0.98
N ALA A 205 14.10 18.09 -0.61
CA ALA A 205 13.89 17.36 0.63
C ALA A 205 14.43 18.10 1.87
N THR A 206 15.43 19.01 1.70
CA THR A 206 16.13 19.61 2.84
C THR A 206 15.88 21.11 3.04
N LYS A 207 15.65 21.86 1.95
CA LYS A 207 15.51 23.32 2.04
C LYS A 207 14.34 23.72 2.94
N ASP A 208 14.63 24.41 4.04
CA ASP A 208 13.64 24.90 5.02
C ASP A 208 12.72 23.79 5.58
N ILE A 209 13.20 22.53 5.63
CA ILE A 209 12.46 21.37 6.16
C ILE A 209 12.18 21.55 7.64
N LYS A 210 11.01 21.14 8.08
CA LYS A 210 10.60 21.14 9.48
C LYS A 210 10.12 19.76 9.90
N GLY A 211 10.18 19.50 11.17
CA GLY A 211 9.51 18.32 11.73
C GLY A 211 8.00 18.35 11.44
N GLY A 212 7.42 17.19 11.30
CA GLY A 212 6.03 17.01 10.90
C GLY A 212 5.80 16.90 9.39
N GLU A 213 6.76 17.29 8.55
CA GLU A 213 6.57 17.28 7.08
C GLU A 213 6.61 15.86 6.50
N PHE A 214 5.81 15.64 5.45
CA PHE A 214 5.79 14.43 4.64
C PHE A 214 6.45 14.73 3.30
N VAL A 215 7.48 13.96 2.95
CA VAL A 215 8.31 14.15 1.76
C VAL A 215 8.06 13.01 0.78
N LEU A 216 7.46 13.32 -0.37
CA LEU A 216 7.22 12.36 -1.44
C LEU A 216 8.49 12.05 -2.21
N MET A 217 8.74 10.77 -2.37
CA MET A 217 9.82 10.17 -3.14
C MET A 217 9.32 8.96 -3.92
N HIS A 218 10.11 8.52 -4.89
CA HIS A 218 9.93 7.27 -5.62
C HIS A 218 11.23 6.47 -5.62
N PRO A 219 11.21 5.15 -5.85
CA PRO A 219 12.43 4.35 -5.95
C PRO A 219 13.15 4.61 -7.28
N MET A 220 13.89 5.72 -7.31
CA MET A 220 14.66 6.19 -8.45
C MET A 220 16.15 6.23 -8.08
N GLU A 221 17.03 6.07 -9.09
CA GLU A 221 18.48 6.18 -8.92
C GLU A 221 18.86 7.53 -8.25
N ALA A 222 18.30 8.64 -8.74
CA ALA A 222 18.56 9.97 -8.19
C ALA A 222 18.11 10.10 -6.73
N THR A 223 17.05 9.41 -6.33
CA THR A 223 16.56 9.38 -4.95
C THR A 223 17.52 8.60 -4.06
N ALA A 224 17.94 7.41 -4.49
CA ALA A 224 18.91 6.61 -3.77
C ALA A 224 20.27 7.31 -3.65
N ASP A 225 20.71 8.03 -4.70
CA ASP A 225 21.94 8.81 -4.68
C ASP A 225 21.90 9.98 -3.68
N ALA A 226 20.74 10.61 -3.49
CA ALA A 226 20.58 11.75 -2.59
C ALA A 226 20.27 11.36 -1.14
N LEU A 227 19.75 10.16 -0.90
CA LEU A 227 19.10 9.80 0.36
C LEU A 227 20.05 9.86 1.57
N GLY A 228 21.28 9.36 1.44
CA GLY A 228 22.27 9.40 2.53
C GLY A 228 22.59 10.82 2.98
N ASP A 229 22.78 11.74 2.03
CA ASP A 229 23.03 13.15 2.33
C ASP A 229 21.79 13.82 2.95
N ILE A 230 20.57 13.46 2.52
CA ILE A 230 19.31 13.95 3.11
C ILE A 230 19.20 13.51 4.57
N LEU A 231 19.45 12.24 4.88
CA LEU A 231 19.37 11.70 6.24
C LEU A 231 20.45 12.34 7.14
N THR A 232 21.68 12.48 6.65
CA THR A 232 22.74 13.22 7.34
C THR A 232 22.32 14.67 7.64
N TYR A 233 21.68 15.34 6.68
CA TYR A 233 21.16 16.71 6.90
C TYR A 233 20.11 16.72 8.01
N TYR A 234 19.19 15.76 8.04
CA TYR A 234 18.17 15.66 9.10
C TYR A 234 18.80 15.46 10.47
N GLU A 235 19.74 14.54 10.61
CA GLU A 235 20.47 14.29 11.87
C GLU A 235 21.17 15.54 12.41
N ILE A 236 21.89 16.27 11.55
CA ILE A 236 22.59 17.51 11.94
C ILE A 236 21.61 18.59 12.42
N HIS A 237 20.37 18.59 11.89
CA HIS A 237 19.33 19.56 12.27
C HIS A 237 18.39 19.02 13.35
N SER A 238 18.75 17.93 14.04
CA SER A 238 17.94 17.29 15.10
C SER A 238 16.55 16.86 14.61
N LEU A 239 16.46 16.46 13.35
CA LEU A 239 15.28 15.82 12.76
C LEU A 239 15.53 14.31 12.62
N ARG A 240 14.47 13.52 12.67
CA ARG A 240 14.53 12.06 12.52
C ARG A 240 13.64 11.61 11.36
N ALA A 241 14.13 10.73 10.51
CA ALA A 241 13.28 10.06 9.53
C ALA A 241 12.45 8.96 10.22
N VAL A 242 11.12 9.13 10.21
CA VAL A 242 10.16 8.26 10.90
C VAL A 242 9.04 7.84 9.96
N THR A 243 8.28 6.81 10.33
CA THR A 243 7.10 6.40 9.56
C THR A 243 5.99 7.47 9.62
N VAL A 244 5.08 7.44 8.64
CA VAL A 244 3.92 8.34 8.63
C VAL A 244 3.06 8.13 9.88
N SER A 245 2.81 6.86 10.27
CA SER A 245 2.01 6.55 11.45
C SER A 245 2.68 7.05 12.74
N GLU A 246 4.00 6.91 12.89
CA GLU A 246 4.73 7.45 14.04
C GLU A 246 4.59 8.97 14.09
N ASN A 247 4.79 9.66 12.98
CA ASN A 247 4.70 11.12 12.92
C ASN A 247 3.28 11.63 13.21
N LEU A 248 2.24 10.90 12.78
CA LEU A 248 0.85 11.23 13.09
C LEU A 248 0.50 10.99 14.56
N GLN A 249 1.15 10.05 15.26
CA GLN A 249 0.91 9.73 16.67
C GLN A 249 1.64 10.70 17.60
N ASN A 250 2.86 11.11 17.27
CA ASN A 250 3.67 12.03 18.06
C ASN A 250 3.10 13.46 18.06
N GLY A 251 2.10 13.72 17.22
CA GLY A 251 1.41 14.99 17.06
C GLY A 251 0.07 15.07 17.80
N GLY A 252 -0.26 14.17 18.73
CA GLY A 252 -1.53 14.12 19.46
C GLY A 252 -1.38 14.35 20.96
#